data_bdd1f6f65691807308008c89de2cba85
#
_entry.id   bdd1f6f65691807308008c89de2cba85
#
_cell.length_a   1.000
_cell.length_b   1.000
_cell.length_c   1.000
_cell.angle_alpha   90.00
_cell.angle_beta   90.00
_cell.angle_gamma   90.00
#
_symmetry.space_group_name_H-M   'P 1'
#
loop_
_entity.id
_entity.type
_entity.pdbx_description
1 polymer ?
#
loop_
_entity_poly.entity_id
_entity_poly.type
_entity_poly.pdbx_seq_one_letter_code
_entity_poly.pdbx_strand_id
1 'polypeptide(L)'
;MDSTRQQKIAKLIQKELAEIFLADGIPVYDCMITVTKTSVTKDLSLARSYISIFNAEDNEKVLKAVKSNIKEIRYRLGQKVKNQLRVIPQLDFFIDDSLDYIENIEKLLKQ
;
A
#
# COMPACT_ATOMS: atom_id res chain seq x y z
N MET A 1 17.60 -11.23 2.17
CA MET A 1 16.76 -11.13 3.36
C MET A 1 16.78 -9.72 3.92
N ASP A 2 15.60 -9.21 4.31
CA ASP A 2 15.53 -7.88 4.89
C ASP A 2 16.10 -7.88 6.29
N SER A 3 16.80 -6.80 6.65
CA SER A 3 17.29 -6.63 8.01
C SER A 3 16.13 -6.39 8.98
N THR A 4 16.38 -6.56 10.27
CA THR A 4 15.36 -6.28 11.29
C THR A 4 14.87 -4.84 11.20
N ARG A 5 15.79 -3.90 10.95
CA ARG A 5 15.45 -2.49 10.79
C ARG A 5 14.52 -2.27 9.60
N GLN A 6 14.84 -2.89 8.45
CA GLN A 6 13.99 -2.80 7.26
C GLN A 6 12.58 -3.34 7.54
N GLN A 7 12.49 -4.48 8.25
CA GLN A 7 11.21 -5.08 8.58
C GLN A 7 10.38 -4.19 9.49
N LYS A 8 10.99 -3.59 10.50
CA LYS A 8 10.29 -2.68 11.42
C LYS A 8 9.78 -1.44 10.70
N ILE A 9 10.60 -0.86 9.85
CA ILE A 9 10.21 0.32 9.09
C ILE A 9 9.11 -0.03 8.10
N ALA A 10 9.21 -1.18 7.42
CA ALA A 10 8.18 -1.63 6.50
C ALA A 10 6.84 -1.80 7.19
N LYS A 11 6.83 -2.40 8.39
CA LYS A 11 5.59 -2.57 9.16
C LYS A 11 5.00 -1.24 9.59
N LEU A 12 5.84 -0.30 10.01
CA LEU A 12 5.39 1.02 10.39
C LEU A 12 4.73 1.73 9.19
N ILE A 13 5.39 1.71 8.05
CA ILE A 13 4.86 2.34 6.85
C ILE A 13 3.56 1.69 6.41
N GLN A 14 3.50 0.35 6.44
CA GLN A 14 2.29 -0.37 6.08
C GLN A 14 1.11 0.02 6.96
N LYS A 15 1.33 0.07 8.26
CA LYS A 15 0.29 0.46 9.22
C LYS A 15 -0.23 1.86 8.96
N GLU A 16 0.69 2.80 8.79
CA GLU A 16 0.31 4.19 8.61
C GLU A 16 -0.35 4.44 7.25
N LEU A 17 0.12 3.76 6.21
CA LEU A 17 -0.53 3.85 4.90
C LEU A 17 -1.95 3.29 4.96
N ALA A 18 -2.15 2.17 5.65
CA ALA A 18 -3.50 1.60 5.81
C ALA A 18 -4.43 2.60 6.48
N GLU A 19 -3.97 3.30 7.52
CA GLU A 19 -4.75 4.32 8.18
C GLU A 19 -5.07 5.49 7.26
N ILE A 20 -4.10 5.91 6.43
CA ILE A 20 -4.31 7.00 5.48
C ILE A 20 -5.43 6.63 4.49
N PHE A 21 -5.41 5.42 3.95
CA PHE A 21 -6.44 5.00 3.00
C PHE A 21 -7.82 4.87 3.65
N LEU A 22 -7.88 4.53 4.93
CA LEU A 22 -9.16 4.40 5.62
C LEU A 22 -9.74 5.74 6.09
N ALA A 23 -8.89 6.59 6.66
CA ALA A 23 -9.37 7.75 7.42
C ALA A 23 -9.31 9.06 6.63
N ASP A 24 -8.37 9.21 5.73
CA ASP A 24 -8.07 10.52 5.17
C ASP A 24 -8.80 10.82 3.85
N GLY A 25 -9.72 9.93 3.46
CA GLY A 25 -10.62 10.24 2.35
C GLY A 25 -9.91 10.53 1.05
N ILE A 26 -8.83 9.84 0.76
CA ILE A 26 -8.23 9.94 -0.57
C ILE A 26 -9.29 9.48 -1.55
N PRO A 27 -9.70 10.33 -2.52
CA PRO A 27 -10.83 9.99 -3.37
C PRO A 27 -10.44 8.87 -4.32
N VAL A 28 -10.83 7.66 -3.98
CA VAL A 28 -10.52 6.49 -4.78
C VAL A 28 -11.81 5.76 -5.11
N TYR A 29 -12.67 6.41 -5.86
CA TYR A 29 -13.81 5.80 -6.53
C TYR A 29 -14.69 4.86 -5.68
N ASP A 30 -15.02 5.27 -4.45
CA ASP A 30 -15.93 4.51 -3.56
C ASP A 30 -15.53 3.04 -3.40
N CYS A 31 -14.25 2.74 -3.41
CA CYS A 31 -13.77 1.38 -3.22
C CYS A 31 -12.95 1.27 -1.94
N MET A 32 -12.73 0.04 -1.49
CA MET A 32 -11.90 -0.23 -0.32
C MET A 32 -10.49 -0.60 -0.76
N ILE A 33 -9.50 0.08 -0.19
CA ILE A 33 -8.10 -0.22 -0.45
C ILE A 33 -7.46 -0.75 0.82
N THR A 34 -6.83 -1.93 0.72
CA THR A 34 -6.10 -2.55 1.83
C THR A 34 -4.63 -2.65 1.45
N VAL A 35 -3.74 -2.24 2.34
CA VAL A 35 -2.30 -2.42 2.14
C VAL A 35 -1.93 -3.80 2.66
N THR A 36 -1.59 -4.72 1.77
CA THR A 36 -1.37 -6.12 2.12
C THR A 36 0.08 -6.41 2.46
N LYS A 37 1.03 -5.67 1.88
CA LYS A 37 2.44 -5.88 2.12
C LYS A 37 3.21 -4.61 1.81
N THR A 38 4.27 -4.35 2.57
CA THR A 38 5.20 -3.27 2.29
C THR A 38 6.61 -3.80 2.43
N SER A 39 7.48 -3.47 1.49
CA SER A 39 8.90 -3.75 1.58
C SER A 39 9.68 -2.46 1.36
N VAL A 40 10.84 -2.35 2.02
CA VAL A 40 11.68 -1.15 1.96
C VAL A 40 13.05 -1.57 1.47
N THR A 41 13.65 -0.74 0.62
CA THR A 41 15.00 -1.02 0.13
C THR A 41 16.02 -0.92 1.26
N LYS A 42 17.20 -1.53 1.04
CA LYS A 42 18.24 -1.61 2.05
C LYS A 42 18.71 -0.24 2.52
N ASP A 43 18.75 0.73 1.62
CA ASP A 43 19.14 2.11 1.93
C ASP A 43 17.96 2.95 2.40
N LEU A 44 16.77 2.36 2.53
CA LEU A 44 15.54 3.02 3.00
C LEU A 44 15.07 4.16 2.09
N SER A 45 15.48 4.15 0.83
CA SER A 45 15.13 5.21 -0.12
C SER A 45 13.80 4.97 -0.83
N LEU A 46 13.34 3.72 -0.88
CA LEU A 46 12.11 3.36 -1.59
C LEU A 46 11.30 2.36 -0.78
N ALA A 47 10.02 2.64 -0.64
CA ALA A 47 9.06 1.71 -0.03
C ALA A 47 8.09 1.26 -1.11
N ARG A 48 7.99 -0.05 -1.32
CA ARG A 48 7.05 -0.65 -2.26
C ARG A 48 5.88 -1.23 -1.46
N SER A 49 4.68 -0.77 -1.77
CA SER A 49 3.49 -1.21 -1.08
C SER A 49 2.55 -1.90 -2.06
N TYR A 50 2.07 -3.05 -1.66
CA TYR A 50 1.08 -3.81 -2.42
C TYR A 50 -0.29 -3.55 -1.85
N ILE A 51 -1.24 -3.25 -2.72
CA ILE A 51 -2.59 -2.91 -2.32
C ILE A 51 -3.58 -3.87 -2.95
N SER A 52 -4.62 -4.22 -2.17
CA SER A 52 -5.76 -4.99 -2.64
C SER A 52 -6.95 -4.05 -2.73
N ILE A 53 -7.65 -4.09 -3.85
CA ILE A 53 -8.74 -3.16 -4.14
C ILE A 53 -10.04 -3.94 -4.25
N PHE A 54 -11.04 -3.55 -3.45
CA PHE A 54 -12.36 -4.18 -3.43
C PHE A 54 -13.43 -3.22 -3.89
N ASN A 55 -14.44 -3.73 -4.56
CA ASN A 55 -15.62 -2.99 -5.00
C ASN A 55 -15.29 -1.89 -6.02
N ALA A 56 -14.23 -2.08 -6.79
CA ALA A 56 -13.90 -1.17 -7.89
C ALA A 56 -14.24 -1.83 -9.21
N GLU A 57 -14.76 -1.05 -10.14
CA GLU A 57 -15.04 -1.55 -11.49
C GLU A 57 -13.75 -1.83 -12.26
N ASP A 58 -12.73 -1.00 -12.02
CA ASP A 58 -11.48 -1.10 -12.74
C ASP A 58 -10.33 -0.83 -11.77
N ASN A 59 -9.64 -1.89 -11.37
CA ASN A 59 -8.54 -1.79 -10.41
C ASN A 59 -7.37 -0.98 -10.96
N GLU A 60 -7.16 -1.03 -12.28
CA GLU A 60 -6.07 -0.25 -12.90
C GLU A 60 -6.32 1.26 -12.81
N LYS A 61 -7.57 1.68 -12.94
CA LYS A 61 -7.92 3.09 -12.77
C LYS A 61 -7.69 3.54 -11.33
N VAL A 62 -8.04 2.69 -10.37
CA VAL A 62 -7.82 2.98 -8.97
C VAL A 62 -6.33 3.10 -8.69
N LEU A 63 -5.52 2.18 -9.22
CA LEU A 63 -4.07 2.23 -9.05
C LEU A 63 -3.50 3.52 -9.65
N LYS A 64 -3.95 3.93 -10.81
CA LYS A 64 -3.52 5.19 -11.42
C LYS A 64 -3.87 6.38 -10.54
N ALA A 65 -5.06 6.38 -9.94
CA ALA A 65 -5.47 7.45 -9.04
C ALA A 65 -4.58 7.51 -7.81
N VAL A 66 -4.26 6.34 -7.23
CA VAL A 66 -3.34 6.26 -6.10
C VAL A 66 -1.97 6.82 -6.48
N LYS A 67 -1.44 6.42 -7.63
CA LYS A 67 -0.14 6.91 -8.09
C LYS A 67 -0.15 8.41 -8.37
N SER A 68 -1.27 8.94 -8.86
CA SER A 68 -1.42 10.39 -9.07
C SER A 68 -1.38 11.17 -7.76
N ASN A 69 -1.72 10.52 -6.65
CA ASN A 69 -1.76 11.16 -5.34
C ASN A 69 -0.56 10.80 -4.46
N ILE A 70 0.50 10.23 -5.03
CA ILE A 70 1.66 9.79 -4.25
C ILE A 70 2.27 10.92 -3.43
N LYS A 71 2.37 12.12 -3.99
CA LYS A 71 2.93 13.27 -3.26
C LYS A 71 2.12 13.56 -2.01
N GLU A 72 0.81 13.58 -2.13
CA GLU A 72 -0.08 13.83 -0.99
C GLU A 72 -0.01 12.69 0.03
N ILE A 73 -0.01 11.47 -0.45
CA ILE A 73 0.09 10.29 0.43
C ILE A 73 1.42 10.33 1.19
N ARG A 74 2.50 10.61 0.49
CA ARG A 74 3.82 10.69 1.10
C ARG A 74 3.90 11.82 2.13
N TYR A 75 3.29 12.95 1.84
CA TYR A 75 3.22 14.06 2.78
C TYR A 75 2.49 13.64 4.05
N ARG A 76 1.33 13.01 3.92
CA ARG A 76 0.56 12.55 5.08
C ARG A 76 1.32 11.50 5.88
N LEU A 77 1.98 10.58 5.18
CA LEU A 77 2.83 9.59 5.83
C LEU A 77 3.95 10.27 6.62
N GLY A 78 4.59 11.25 6.04
CA GLY A 78 5.65 12.00 6.70
C GLY A 78 5.18 12.65 8.00
N GLN A 79 3.98 13.21 8.00
CA GLN A 79 3.42 13.81 9.21
C GLN A 79 3.21 12.77 10.31
N LYS A 80 2.85 11.54 9.93
CA LYS A 80 2.60 10.47 10.91
C LYS A 80 3.88 9.85 11.47
N VAL A 81 4.95 9.79 10.67
CA VAL A 81 6.17 9.06 11.05
C VAL A 81 7.40 9.93 11.25
N LYS A 82 7.25 11.24 11.20
CA LYS A 82 8.39 12.17 11.26
C LYS A 82 9.25 12.01 12.53
N ASN A 83 8.66 11.52 13.60
CA ASN A 83 9.39 11.31 14.86
C ASN A 83 10.13 9.96 14.88
N GLN A 84 9.81 9.06 13.96
CA GLN A 84 10.44 7.74 13.88
C GLN A 84 11.42 7.62 12.73
N LEU A 85 11.23 8.37 11.66
CA LEU A 85 12.06 8.29 10.46
C LEU A 85 12.66 9.66 10.12
N ARG A 86 13.96 9.66 9.88
CA ARG A 86 14.67 10.89 9.47
C ARG A 86 14.29 11.31 8.06
N VAL A 87 14.23 10.33 7.17
CA VAL A 87 13.92 10.54 5.76
C VAL A 87 12.74 9.67 5.40
N ILE A 88 11.76 10.26 4.73
CA ILE A 88 10.60 9.52 4.28
C ILE A 88 10.94 8.89 2.92
N PRO A 89 10.82 7.55 2.80
CA PRO A 89 11.12 6.89 1.54
C PRO A 89 10.21 7.38 0.41
N GLN A 90 10.68 7.23 -0.81
CA GLN A 90 9.80 7.34 -1.97
C GLN A 90 8.80 6.19 -1.92
N LEU A 91 7.59 6.43 -2.40
CA LEU A 91 6.54 5.42 -2.39
C LEU A 91 6.27 4.91 -3.80
N ASP A 92 6.02 3.61 -3.92
CA ASP A 92 5.49 3.02 -5.13
C ASP A 92 4.42 2.01 -4.74
N PHE A 93 3.40 1.86 -5.59
CA PHE A 93 2.25 1.02 -5.30
C PHE A 93 2.04 0.01 -6.41
N PHE A 94 1.68 -1.19 -6.01
CA PHE A 94 1.39 -2.29 -6.92
C PHE A 94 0.10 -2.97 -6.49
N ILE A 95 -0.62 -3.53 -7.43
CA ILE A 95 -1.80 -4.32 -7.10
C ILE A 95 -1.35 -5.69 -6.60
N ASP A 96 -1.87 -6.08 -5.44
CA ASP A 96 -1.69 -7.43 -4.93
C ASP A 96 -2.85 -8.28 -5.39
N ASP A 97 -2.61 -9.15 -6.35
CA ASP A 97 -3.63 -10.02 -6.93
C ASP A 97 -3.65 -11.42 -6.32
N SER A 98 -2.89 -11.63 -5.25
CA SER A 98 -2.83 -12.95 -4.62
C SER A 98 -4.18 -13.40 -4.08
N LEU A 99 -4.99 -12.49 -3.57
CA LEU A 99 -6.34 -12.82 -3.11
C LEU A 99 -7.25 -13.22 -4.26
N ASP A 100 -7.15 -12.52 -5.38
CA ASP A 100 -7.92 -12.86 -6.57
C ASP A 100 -7.54 -14.25 -7.09
N TYR A 101 -6.26 -14.56 -7.03
CA TYR A 101 -5.78 -15.88 -7.42
C TYR A 101 -6.37 -16.98 -6.53
N ILE A 102 -6.41 -16.76 -5.23
CA ILE A 102 -6.99 -17.70 -4.27
C ILE A 102 -8.49 -17.87 -4.54
N GLU A 103 -9.21 -16.79 -4.76
CA GLU A 103 -10.63 -16.84 -5.09
C GLU A 103 -10.88 -17.64 -6.37
N ASN A 104 -10.08 -17.43 -7.39
CA ASN A 104 -10.21 -18.16 -8.65
C ASN A 104 -9.97 -19.64 -8.46
N ILE A 105 -9.01 -20.05 -7.65
CA ILE A 105 -8.76 -21.45 -7.32
C ILE A 105 -9.96 -22.04 -6.61
N GLU A 106 -10.52 -21.34 -5.63
CA GLU A 106 -11.70 -21.81 -4.92
C GLU A 106 -12.90 -22.01 -5.84
N LYS A 107 -13.11 -21.07 -6.76
CA LYS A 107 -14.20 -21.19 -7.73
C LYS A 107 -14.00 -22.40 -8.63
N LEU A 108 -12.79 -22.65 -9.07
CA LEU A 108 -12.48 -23.83 -9.90
C LEU A 108 -12.69 -25.12 -9.13
N LEU A 109 -12.35 -25.13 -7.83
CA LEU A 109 -12.51 -26.33 -7.00
C LEU A 109 -13.98 -26.62 -6.68
N LYS A 110 -14.82 -25.59 -6.63
CA LYS A 110 -16.24 -25.74 -6.33
C LYS A 110 -17.08 -26.15 -7.55
N GLN A 111 -16.49 -26.11 -8.72
CA GLN A 111 -17.11 -26.59 -9.93
C GLN A 111 -16.78 -28.05 -10.14
#